data_5908161dd54346b071c104720642b4a7
#
_entry.id   5908161dd54346b071c104720642b4a7
#
_cell.length_a   1.000
_cell.length_b   1.000
_cell.length_c   1.000
_cell.angle_alpha   90.00
_cell.angle_beta   90.00
_cell.angle_gamma   90.00
#
_symmetry.space_group_name_H-M   'P 1'
#
loop_
_entity.id
_entity.type
_entity.pdbx_description
1 polymer ?
#
loop_
_entity_poly.entity_id
_entity_poly.type
_entity_poly.pdbx_seq_one_letter_code
_entity_poly.pdbx_strand_id
1 'polypeptide(L)'
;MKRIVLLLLGLLLALPQFAQERKYSTFYEQRATLFEELPVTSKDIIFLGNSITNGCEWAELFQNKNVKNRGISGDICMGVYDRLDPIVKGKPAKIFLLIGINDVSRGTSCLLY
;
A
#
# COMPACT_ATOMS: atom_id res chain seq x y z
N MET A 1 -40.95 -28.40 -8.39
CA MET A 1 -39.66 -27.81 -8.85
C MET A 1 -39.55 -26.32 -8.63
N LYS A 2 -40.52 -25.49 -9.01
CA LYS A 2 -40.47 -24.01 -8.76
C LYS A 2 -40.29 -23.61 -7.31
N ARG A 3 -40.91 -24.33 -6.36
CA ARG A 3 -40.81 -24.03 -4.91
C ARG A 3 -39.44 -24.35 -4.33
N ILE A 4 -38.75 -25.39 -4.86
CA ILE A 4 -37.39 -25.80 -4.43
C ILE A 4 -36.35 -24.79 -4.94
N VAL A 5 -36.52 -24.29 -6.17
CA VAL A 5 -35.65 -23.28 -6.76
C VAL A 5 -35.73 -21.96 -5.99
N LEU A 6 -36.93 -21.55 -5.55
CA LEU A 6 -37.11 -20.36 -4.71
C LEU A 6 -36.46 -20.50 -3.32
N LEU A 7 -36.52 -21.68 -2.72
CA LEU A 7 -35.86 -21.96 -1.43
C LEU A 7 -34.34 -21.96 -1.55
N LEU A 8 -33.79 -22.48 -2.62
CA LEU A 8 -32.35 -22.46 -2.89
C LEU A 8 -31.86 -21.04 -3.16
N LEU A 9 -32.62 -20.21 -3.88
CA LEU A 9 -32.30 -18.81 -4.11
C LEU A 9 -32.34 -18.00 -2.81
N GLY A 10 -33.31 -18.25 -1.95
CA GLY A 10 -33.40 -17.63 -0.62
C GLY A 10 -32.25 -18.02 0.30
N LEU A 11 -31.76 -19.25 0.23
CA LEU A 11 -30.62 -19.72 1.02
C LEU A 11 -29.30 -19.09 0.55
N LEU A 12 -29.13 -18.83 -0.76
CA LEU A 12 -27.96 -18.13 -1.29
C LEU A 12 -27.91 -16.65 -0.84
N LEU A 13 -29.08 -16.02 -0.67
CA LEU A 13 -29.16 -14.62 -0.19
C LEU A 13 -28.99 -14.49 1.33
N ALA A 14 -29.13 -15.60 2.06
CA ALA A 14 -28.98 -15.66 3.51
C ALA A 14 -27.56 -15.97 3.98
N LEU A 15 -26.63 -16.22 3.06
CA LEU A 15 -25.22 -16.37 3.43
C LEU A 15 -24.71 -15.01 3.95
N PRO A 16 -24.22 -14.93 5.20
CA PRO A 16 -23.64 -13.70 5.68
C PRO A 16 -22.46 -13.36 4.77
N GLN A 17 -22.56 -12.26 4.06
CA GLN A 17 -21.42 -11.70 3.36
C GLN A 17 -20.51 -11.15 4.45
N PHE A 18 -19.55 -11.96 4.87
CA PHE A 18 -18.43 -11.49 5.65
C PHE A 18 -17.63 -10.54 4.74
N ALA A 19 -17.98 -9.26 4.75
CA ALA A 19 -17.14 -8.22 4.24
C ALA A 19 -15.88 -8.27 5.13
N GLN A 20 -14.79 -8.82 4.60
CA GLN A 20 -13.52 -8.82 5.30
C GLN A 20 -13.16 -7.35 5.53
N GLU A 21 -13.10 -6.94 6.80
CA GLU A 21 -12.71 -5.59 7.18
C GLU A 21 -11.27 -5.38 6.72
N ARG A 22 -11.08 -4.52 5.73
CA ARG A 22 -9.75 -4.26 5.17
C ARG A 22 -8.98 -3.37 6.13
N LYS A 23 -7.76 -3.81 6.48
CA LYS A 23 -6.85 -3.02 7.31
C LYS A 23 -6.46 -1.70 6.64
N TYR A 24 -6.37 -1.68 5.31
CA TYR A 24 -5.96 -0.55 4.51
C TYR A 24 -6.99 -0.22 3.40
N SER A 25 -6.86 0.95 2.80
CA SER A 25 -7.68 1.35 1.66
C SER A 25 -7.40 0.49 0.42
N THR A 26 -8.39 0.42 -0.49
CA THR A 26 -8.20 -0.27 -1.79
C THR A 26 -7.01 0.31 -2.56
N PHE A 27 -6.81 1.62 -2.51
CA PHE A 27 -5.66 2.27 -3.17
C PHE A 27 -4.34 1.79 -2.57
N TYR A 28 -4.24 1.70 -1.25
CA TYR A 28 -3.05 1.16 -0.59
C TYR A 28 -2.76 -0.27 -1.06
N GLU A 29 -3.76 -1.15 -1.02
CA GLU A 29 -3.60 -2.56 -1.41
C GLU A 29 -3.13 -2.70 -2.86
N GLN A 30 -3.73 -1.94 -3.77
CA GLN A 30 -3.32 -1.94 -5.17
C GLN A 30 -1.87 -1.49 -5.36
N ARG A 31 -1.46 -0.42 -4.67
CA ARG A 31 -0.10 0.10 -4.77
C ARG A 31 0.92 -0.81 -4.10
N ALA A 32 0.62 -1.33 -2.92
CA ALA A 32 1.50 -2.25 -2.20
C ALA A 32 1.75 -3.53 -3.00
N THR A 33 0.69 -4.14 -3.55
CA THR A 33 0.79 -5.32 -4.42
C THR A 33 1.63 -5.02 -5.67
N LEU A 34 1.41 -3.88 -6.32
CA LEU A 34 2.25 -3.48 -7.45
C LEU A 34 3.72 -3.35 -7.05
N PHE A 35 4.01 -2.79 -5.88
CA PHE A 35 5.38 -2.62 -5.41
C PHE A 35 6.09 -3.94 -5.08
N GLU A 36 5.33 -4.99 -4.75
CA GLU A 36 5.88 -6.35 -4.60
C GLU A 36 6.39 -6.91 -5.93
N GLU A 37 5.70 -6.59 -7.04
CA GLU A 37 6.06 -7.05 -8.38
C GLU A 37 7.20 -6.22 -9.01
N LEU A 38 7.35 -4.96 -8.59
CA LEU A 38 8.37 -4.08 -9.16
C LEU A 38 9.73 -4.33 -8.53
N PRO A 39 10.77 -4.56 -9.35
CA PRO A 39 12.10 -4.87 -8.83
C PRO A 39 12.71 -3.67 -8.08
N VAL A 40 13.48 -3.98 -7.06
CA VAL A 40 14.39 -3.06 -6.38
C VAL A 40 15.79 -3.62 -6.48
N THR A 41 16.74 -2.79 -6.88
CA THR A 41 18.14 -3.17 -7.07
C THR A 41 19.08 -2.33 -6.21
N SER A 42 20.33 -2.77 -6.09
CA SER A 42 21.37 -2.04 -5.34
C SER A 42 21.76 -0.69 -5.95
N LYS A 43 21.28 -0.37 -7.15
CA LYS A 43 21.51 0.93 -7.80
C LYS A 43 20.35 1.90 -7.54
N ASP A 44 19.23 1.43 -7.01
CA ASP A 44 18.03 2.23 -6.88
C ASP A 44 18.10 3.19 -5.69
N ILE A 45 17.46 4.33 -5.89
CA ILE A 45 17.24 5.36 -4.89
C ILE A 45 15.73 5.38 -4.65
N ILE A 46 15.30 4.98 -3.48
CA ILE A 46 13.89 4.82 -3.15
C ILE A 46 13.36 6.07 -2.46
N PHE A 47 12.33 6.67 -3.03
CA PHE A 47 11.50 7.67 -2.36
C PHE A 47 10.30 6.96 -1.74
N LEU A 48 10.31 6.80 -0.43
CA LEU A 48 9.32 6.06 0.35
C LEU A 48 8.49 7.03 1.18
N GLY A 49 7.17 6.90 1.16
CA GLY A 49 6.34 7.83 1.94
C GLY A 49 4.86 7.81 1.60
N ASN A 50 4.20 8.91 1.91
CA ASN A 50 2.76 9.11 1.76
C ASN A 50 2.38 9.82 0.43
N SER A 51 1.29 10.61 0.43
CA SER A 51 0.79 11.33 -0.74
C SER A 51 1.80 12.33 -1.33
N ILE A 52 2.61 12.97 -0.51
CA ILE A 52 3.62 13.93 -0.98
C ILE A 52 4.64 13.18 -1.85
N THR A 53 5.07 12.02 -1.42
CA THR A 53 5.97 11.17 -2.20
C THR A 53 5.27 10.57 -3.42
N ASN A 54 4.04 10.09 -3.26
CA ASN A 54 3.27 9.48 -4.35
C ASN A 54 3.01 10.45 -5.51
N GLY A 55 2.81 11.72 -5.23
CA GLY A 55 2.35 12.74 -6.18
C GLY A 55 3.41 13.32 -7.12
N CYS A 56 4.64 12.81 -7.15
CA CYS A 56 5.71 13.34 -8.00
C CYS A 56 6.32 12.26 -8.90
N GLU A 57 6.63 12.64 -10.14
CA GLU A 57 7.36 11.82 -11.10
C GLU A 57 8.87 11.95 -10.87
N TRP A 58 9.35 11.36 -9.80
CA TRP A 58 10.72 11.51 -9.31
C TRP A 58 11.79 11.14 -10.33
N ALA A 59 11.58 10.06 -11.08
CA ALA A 59 12.53 9.60 -12.10
C ALA A 59 12.71 10.62 -13.21
N GLU A 60 11.62 11.28 -13.63
CA GLU A 60 11.64 12.34 -14.64
C GLU A 60 12.27 13.62 -14.08
N LEU A 61 11.87 14.01 -12.86
CA LEU A 61 12.39 15.21 -12.21
C LEU A 61 13.91 15.19 -12.07
N PHE A 62 14.45 14.05 -11.67
CA PHE A 62 15.90 13.86 -11.52
C PHE A 62 16.59 13.32 -12.77
N GLN A 63 15.85 13.07 -13.85
CA GLN A 63 16.37 12.45 -15.10
C GLN A 63 17.20 11.19 -14.80
N ASN A 64 16.70 10.38 -13.84
CA ASN A 64 17.40 9.21 -13.34
C ASN A 64 16.44 8.04 -13.15
N LYS A 65 16.53 7.04 -14.00
CA LYS A 65 15.68 5.83 -13.97
C LYS A 65 15.85 4.98 -12.70
N ASN A 66 16.92 5.17 -11.95
CA ASN A 66 17.14 4.47 -10.70
C ASN A 66 16.40 5.12 -9.52
N VAL A 67 15.84 6.30 -9.70
CA VAL A 67 14.96 6.92 -8.69
C VAL A 67 13.59 6.26 -8.80
N LYS A 68 13.12 5.67 -7.69
CA LYS A 68 11.88 4.89 -7.65
C LYS A 68 10.89 5.50 -6.67
N ASN A 69 9.68 5.77 -7.16
CA ASN A 69 8.58 6.19 -6.31
C ASN A 69 7.97 4.99 -5.59
N ARG A 70 7.99 5.03 -4.27
CA ARG A 70 7.32 4.08 -3.37
C ARG A 70 6.42 4.83 -2.38
N GLY A 71 5.79 5.90 -2.84
CA GLY A 71 4.78 6.64 -2.09
C GLY A 71 3.39 6.03 -2.26
N ILE A 72 2.58 6.09 -1.20
CA ILE A 72 1.15 5.75 -1.22
C ILE A 72 0.37 6.85 -0.53
N SER A 73 -0.59 7.46 -1.24
CA SER A 73 -1.46 8.48 -0.66
C SER A 73 -2.22 7.98 0.55
N GLY A 74 -2.21 8.77 1.62
CA GLY A 74 -2.88 8.43 2.88
C GLY A 74 -2.09 7.47 3.78
N ASP A 75 -0.88 7.07 3.40
CA ASP A 75 -0.10 6.11 4.17
C ASP A 75 0.31 6.65 5.54
N ILE A 76 0.48 5.72 6.46
CA ILE A 76 0.88 5.91 7.86
C ILE A 76 2.14 5.10 8.15
N CYS A 77 2.75 5.32 9.31
CA CYS A 77 3.97 4.61 9.70
C CYS A 77 3.83 3.09 9.64
N MET A 78 2.71 2.54 10.14
CA MET A 78 2.44 1.11 10.08
C MET A 78 2.25 0.61 8.64
N GLY A 79 1.61 1.42 7.78
CA GLY A 79 1.44 1.07 6.37
C GLY A 79 2.77 0.95 5.64
N VAL A 80 3.70 1.87 5.89
CA VAL A 80 5.07 1.77 5.37
C VAL A 80 5.78 0.52 5.90
N TYR A 81 5.67 0.27 7.20
CA TYR A 81 6.29 -0.89 7.84
C TYR A 81 5.81 -2.21 7.21
N ASP A 82 4.51 -2.37 7.02
CA ASP A 82 3.91 -3.60 6.49
C ASP A 82 4.31 -3.90 5.02
N ARG A 83 4.81 -2.90 4.28
CA ARG A 83 5.27 -3.04 2.87
C ARG A 83 6.76 -2.80 2.66
N LEU A 84 7.54 -2.85 3.72
CA LEU A 84 8.97 -2.53 3.67
C LEU A 84 9.82 -3.66 3.07
N ASP A 85 9.40 -4.89 3.24
CA ASP A 85 10.16 -6.09 2.88
C ASP A 85 10.69 -6.11 1.43
N PRO A 86 9.89 -5.85 0.38
CA PRO A 86 10.38 -5.87 -0.99
C PRO A 86 11.48 -4.84 -1.23
N ILE A 87 11.40 -3.69 -0.55
CA ILE A 87 12.39 -2.62 -0.65
C ILE A 87 13.71 -3.06 -0.01
N VAL A 88 13.65 -3.56 1.22
CA VAL A 88 14.84 -3.96 1.98
C VAL A 88 15.55 -5.15 1.33
N LYS A 89 14.80 -6.13 0.82
CA LYS A 89 15.35 -7.28 0.10
C LYS A 89 16.15 -6.88 -1.14
N GLY A 90 15.76 -5.81 -1.82
CA GLY A 90 16.47 -5.28 -2.99
C GLY A 90 17.78 -4.59 -2.65
N LYS A 91 18.04 -4.28 -1.38
CA LYS A 91 19.26 -3.58 -0.90
C LYS A 91 19.56 -2.30 -1.67
N PRO A 92 18.62 -1.35 -1.76
CA PRO A 92 18.80 -0.14 -2.55
C PRO A 92 19.99 0.69 -2.06
N ALA A 93 20.55 1.51 -2.95
CA ALA A 93 21.66 2.40 -2.61
C ALA A 93 21.29 3.43 -1.55
N LYS A 94 20.04 3.96 -1.63
CA LYS A 94 19.51 4.96 -0.68
C LYS A 94 18.00 4.83 -0.53
N ILE A 95 17.51 5.20 0.65
CA ILE A 95 16.08 5.38 0.92
C ILE A 95 15.88 6.75 1.52
N PHE A 96 15.00 7.55 0.91
CA PHE A 96 14.50 8.82 1.45
C PHE A 96 13.09 8.58 1.96
N LEU A 97 12.86 8.72 3.27
CA LEU A 97 11.59 8.46 3.93
C LEU A 97 10.91 9.76 4.37
N LEU A 98 9.65 9.94 3.92
CA LEU A 98 8.77 11.02 4.36
C LEU A 98 7.43 10.45 4.81
N ILE A 99 7.22 10.38 6.13
CA ILE A 99 6.04 9.77 6.75
C ILE A 99 5.73 10.43 8.10
N GLY A 100 4.52 10.22 8.63
CA GLY A 100 4.12 10.60 9.98
C GLY A 100 3.00 11.63 10.05
N ILE A 101 2.85 12.50 9.05
CA ILE A 101 1.81 13.55 9.09
C ILE A 101 0.40 12.97 9.15
N ASN A 102 0.14 11.85 8.47
CA ASN A 102 -1.16 11.18 8.52
C ASN A 102 -1.42 10.51 9.86
N ASP A 103 -0.38 10.01 10.51
CA ASP A 103 -0.47 9.47 11.88
C ASP A 103 -0.89 10.58 12.85
N VAL A 104 -0.22 11.72 12.79
CA VAL A 104 -0.56 12.88 13.62
C VAL A 104 -1.99 13.35 13.39
N SER A 105 -2.41 13.50 12.13
CA SER A 105 -3.76 13.97 11.77
C SER A 105 -4.87 13.02 12.20
N ARG A 106 -4.58 11.72 12.29
CA ARG A 106 -5.52 10.68 12.71
C ARG A 106 -5.43 10.34 14.19
N GLY A 107 -4.51 10.95 14.93
CA GLY A 107 -4.26 10.65 16.34
C GLY A 107 -3.69 9.24 16.56
N THR A 108 -3.07 8.65 15.55
CA THR A 108 -2.37 7.36 15.68
C THR A 108 -0.92 7.57 16.07
N SER A 109 -0.35 6.64 16.87
CA SER A 109 1.06 6.72 17.25
C SER A 109 1.95 6.37 16.06
N CYS A 110 2.93 7.23 15.77
CA CYS A 110 4.03 6.95 14.86
C CYS A 110 5.21 6.30 15.60
N LEU A 111 5.13 6.19 16.91
CA LEU A 111 6.14 5.51 17.71
C LEU A 111 5.96 4.01 17.54
N LEU A 112 6.81 3.42 16.74
CA LEU A 112 7.03 1.99 16.73
C LEU A 112 7.89 1.68 17.97
N TYR A 113 7.32 0.89 18.81
CA TYR A 113 7.94 0.45 20.06
C TYR A 113 9.13 -0.47 19.81
#